data_1bf1da7697a59f6053159bf519575beb
#
_entry.id   1bf1da7697a59f6053159bf519575beb
#
_cell.length_a   1.000
_cell.length_b   1.000
_cell.length_c   1.000
_cell.angle_alpha   90.00
_cell.angle_beta   90.00
_cell.angle_gamma   90.00
#
_symmetry.space_group_name_H-M   'P 1'
#
loop_
_entity.id
_entity.type
_entity.pdbx_description
1 polymer ?
#
loop_
_entity_poly.entity_id
_entity_poly.type
_entity_poly.pdbx_seq_one_letter_code
_entity_poly.pdbx_strand_id
1 'polypeptide(L)'
;MGRRRKPTWTAEDFQPTADTQYDELLGDVSTAQTRQARKRVVRVPVGQILPDPYQPRPLLPPSIKADFFAGEIDCFEAAKRWLQLAEEDLAESERVHSLLHMGASFDEHGQIKPVTGYWDLESRHFILETGERRFWAAVLQAVQSGSSEEPVLEALVVEKPSRARQVLENITAEPPSAVMRAREIAALILEQMGLSPEPGEDDFAYYRRAAQIKRLPSEVVRYVQSVLGMSRRYVRYYLQILLLPDDLLLLADRYRLSEGALRRVLQLSPEQWAAAIQELVLATSAVGNAEGFSPQTSENGEAEPERRPPRVRRTQLDPRVSIARRLRTPVRTLLRLDEEDVPRVAHHFAAELGDAETVRRAAKTLAALARYLEDLSDEA
;
A
#
# COMPACT_ATOMS: atom_id res chain seq x y z
N MET A 1 -40.53 -24.42 -17.21
CA MET A 1 -39.20 -23.91 -16.85
C MET A 1 -39.38 -22.53 -16.24
N GLY A 2 -39.31 -22.42 -14.91
CA GLY A 2 -39.59 -21.18 -14.18
C GLY A 2 -38.31 -20.32 -14.12
N ARG A 3 -38.44 -19.08 -14.60
CA ARG A 3 -37.39 -18.06 -14.42
C ARG A 3 -37.25 -17.75 -12.94
N ARG A 4 -36.04 -18.05 -12.35
CA ARG A 4 -35.65 -17.56 -11.03
C ARG A 4 -35.59 -16.05 -11.07
N ARG A 5 -36.46 -15.37 -10.30
CA ARG A 5 -36.40 -13.93 -10.06
C ARG A 5 -35.11 -13.63 -9.27
N LYS A 6 -34.30 -12.67 -9.73
CA LYS A 6 -33.18 -12.12 -8.94
C LYS A 6 -33.77 -11.46 -7.68
N PRO A 7 -33.19 -11.67 -6.49
CA PRO A 7 -33.60 -10.95 -5.30
C PRO A 7 -33.30 -9.46 -5.46
N THR A 8 -34.32 -8.63 -5.47
CA THR A 8 -34.20 -7.18 -5.35
C THR A 8 -34.16 -6.83 -3.87
N TRP A 9 -33.01 -6.46 -3.38
CA TRP A 9 -32.87 -5.95 -2.02
C TRP A 9 -33.41 -4.52 -1.95
N THR A 10 -34.27 -4.22 -0.98
CA THR A 10 -34.81 -2.88 -0.72
C THR A 10 -34.15 -2.27 0.50
N ALA A 11 -34.25 -0.94 0.66
CA ALA A 11 -33.69 -0.25 1.83
C ALA A 11 -34.25 -0.77 3.17
N GLU A 12 -35.43 -1.41 3.16
CA GLU A 12 -36.06 -2.03 4.32
C GLU A 12 -35.41 -3.36 4.73
N ASP A 13 -34.75 -4.05 3.80
CA ASP A 13 -34.05 -5.31 4.08
C ASP A 13 -32.75 -5.09 4.89
N PHE A 14 -32.33 -3.83 5.04
CA PHE A 14 -31.15 -3.42 5.83
C PHE A 14 -31.48 -2.70 7.11
N GLN A 15 -32.75 -2.74 7.58
CA GLN A 15 -33.03 -2.30 8.94
C GLN A 15 -32.34 -3.26 9.93
N PRO A 16 -31.63 -2.72 10.95
CA PRO A 16 -31.03 -3.57 11.95
C PRO A 16 -32.16 -4.33 12.66
N THR A 17 -32.28 -5.61 12.38
CA THR A 17 -33.00 -6.52 13.27
C THR A 17 -32.32 -6.40 14.63
N ALA A 18 -33.04 -5.89 15.61
CA ALA A 18 -32.61 -5.85 16.99
C ALA A 18 -32.43 -7.31 17.43
N ASP A 19 -31.22 -7.81 17.32
CA ASP A 19 -30.81 -9.09 17.86
C ASP A 19 -30.65 -8.96 19.37
N THR A 20 -31.78 -8.76 20.04
CA THR A 20 -31.89 -8.72 21.51
C THR A 20 -31.67 -10.10 22.13
N GLN A 21 -31.54 -11.17 21.35
CA GLN A 21 -31.35 -12.52 21.86
C GLN A 21 -29.89 -12.96 21.99
N TYR A 22 -28.94 -12.27 21.34
CA TYR A 22 -27.50 -12.60 21.48
C TYR A 22 -26.83 -11.91 22.66
N ASP A 23 -27.38 -10.77 23.11
CA ASP A 23 -26.82 -10.03 24.26
C ASP A 23 -27.17 -10.71 25.64
N GLU A 24 -28.19 -11.56 25.69
CA GLU A 24 -28.55 -12.32 26.92
C GLU A 24 -27.74 -13.61 27.08
N LEU A 25 -27.14 -14.16 26.03
CA LEU A 25 -26.35 -15.40 26.08
C LEU A 25 -24.86 -15.19 26.40
N LEU A 26 -24.36 -13.97 26.27
CA LEU A 26 -23.00 -13.58 26.65
C LEU A 26 -23.07 -12.74 27.93
N GLY A 27 -23.39 -13.42 29.06
CA GLY A 27 -23.40 -12.80 30.37
C GLY A 27 -22.12 -11.98 30.63
N ASP A 28 -22.36 -10.73 30.96
CA ASP A 28 -21.57 -9.81 31.78
C ASP A 28 -20.05 -10.05 31.83
N VAL A 29 -19.36 -9.88 30.71
CA VAL A 29 -17.92 -9.59 30.70
C VAL A 29 -17.75 -8.12 30.36
N SER A 30 -18.01 -7.30 31.38
CA SER A 30 -17.72 -5.87 31.38
C SER A 30 -16.21 -5.68 31.30
N THR A 31 -15.68 -5.52 30.10
CA THR A 31 -14.46 -4.78 29.89
C THR A 31 -14.78 -3.59 29.00
N ALA A 32 -14.71 -2.40 29.59
CA ALA A 32 -14.98 -1.11 28.98
C ALA A 32 -14.10 -0.76 27.75
N GLN A 33 -13.42 -1.75 27.17
CA GLN A 33 -12.54 -1.61 26.00
C GLN A 33 -13.07 -2.30 24.73
N THR A 34 -14.20 -2.97 24.75
CA THR A 34 -14.72 -3.71 23.58
C THR A 34 -16.05 -3.18 23.06
N ARG A 35 -16.41 -1.94 23.33
CA ARG A 35 -17.32 -1.21 22.43
C ARG A 35 -16.51 -0.65 21.25
N GLN A 36 -15.96 -1.53 20.42
CA GLN A 36 -15.70 -1.18 19.04
C GLN A 36 -17.06 -0.79 18.47
N ALA A 37 -17.24 0.52 18.21
CA ALA A 37 -18.41 1.03 17.52
C ALA A 37 -18.70 0.09 16.35
N ARG A 38 -19.91 -0.51 16.31
CA ARG A 38 -20.30 -1.42 15.22
C ARG A 38 -20.05 -0.66 13.94
N LYS A 39 -19.09 -1.14 13.15
CA LYS A 39 -18.69 -0.48 11.91
C LYS A 39 -19.92 -0.47 10.99
N ARG A 40 -20.50 0.70 10.80
CA ARG A 40 -21.72 0.85 10.00
C ARG A 40 -21.36 0.81 8.53
N VAL A 41 -21.82 -0.23 7.82
CA VAL A 41 -21.76 -0.28 6.37
C VAL A 41 -22.97 0.45 5.81
N VAL A 42 -22.76 1.35 4.88
CA VAL A 42 -23.76 2.13 4.16
C VAL A 42 -23.56 1.96 2.66
N ARG A 43 -24.60 2.24 1.89
CA ARG A 43 -24.51 2.29 0.42
C ARG A 43 -24.41 3.74 -0.01
N VAL A 44 -23.38 4.07 -0.78
CA VAL A 44 -23.10 5.45 -1.22
C VAL A 44 -22.99 5.49 -2.73
N PRO A 45 -23.78 6.32 -3.43
CA PRO A 45 -23.62 6.59 -4.86
C PRO A 45 -22.24 7.19 -5.14
N VAL A 46 -21.62 6.80 -6.26
CA VAL A 46 -20.25 7.25 -6.59
C VAL A 46 -20.15 8.76 -6.75
N GLY A 47 -21.21 9.45 -7.21
CA GLY A 47 -21.23 10.91 -7.31
C GLY A 47 -21.22 11.63 -5.95
N GLN A 48 -21.50 10.93 -4.85
CA GLN A 48 -21.36 11.45 -3.50
C GLN A 48 -20.01 11.10 -2.85
N ILE A 49 -19.18 10.33 -3.53
CA ILE A 49 -17.86 9.91 -3.05
C ILE A 49 -16.79 10.83 -3.62
N LEU A 50 -15.94 11.33 -2.77
CA LEU A 50 -14.76 12.09 -3.16
C LEU A 50 -13.50 11.37 -2.62
N PRO A 51 -12.58 10.94 -3.48
CA PRO A 51 -11.26 10.46 -3.05
C PRO A 51 -10.53 11.52 -2.21
N ASP A 52 -9.69 11.09 -1.28
CA ASP A 52 -8.86 12.01 -0.53
C ASP A 52 -7.80 12.64 -1.47
N PRO A 53 -7.77 13.96 -1.66
CA PRO A 53 -6.82 14.63 -2.55
C PRO A 53 -5.36 14.41 -2.14
N TYR A 54 -5.14 14.12 -0.85
CA TYR A 54 -3.83 13.83 -0.25
C TYR A 54 -3.61 12.33 -0.04
N GLN A 55 -4.06 11.50 -0.99
CA GLN A 55 -3.73 10.08 -1.01
C GLN A 55 -2.22 9.90 -1.25
N PRO A 56 -1.52 9.10 -0.40
CA PRO A 56 -0.09 8.80 -0.64
C PRO A 56 0.16 8.09 -1.97
N ARG A 57 -0.84 7.36 -2.46
CA ARG A 57 -0.82 6.63 -3.74
C ARG A 57 -1.99 7.08 -4.61
N PRO A 58 -1.93 8.26 -5.22
CA PRO A 58 -2.98 8.74 -6.10
C PRO A 58 -3.08 7.83 -7.33
N LEU A 59 -4.30 7.52 -7.74
CA LEU A 59 -4.56 6.72 -8.94
C LEU A 59 -4.79 7.61 -10.16
N LEU A 60 -5.52 8.70 -9.96
CA LEU A 60 -5.90 9.59 -11.05
C LEU A 60 -4.68 10.27 -11.68
N PRO A 61 -4.56 10.27 -13.03
CA PRO A 61 -3.48 10.96 -13.72
C PRO A 61 -3.39 12.44 -13.32
N PRO A 62 -2.17 13.01 -13.19
CA PRO A 62 -1.98 14.40 -12.76
C PRO A 62 -2.70 15.42 -13.63
N SER A 63 -2.80 15.17 -14.93
CA SER A 63 -3.49 16.04 -15.91
C SER A 63 -5.02 16.12 -15.69
N ILE A 64 -5.61 15.11 -15.05
CA ILE A 64 -7.06 15.04 -14.76
C ILE A 64 -7.32 15.41 -13.30
N LYS A 65 -6.37 15.08 -12.43
CA LYS A 65 -6.47 15.27 -10.98
C LYS A 65 -6.78 16.70 -10.59
N ALA A 66 -6.12 17.68 -11.20
CA ALA A 66 -6.29 19.09 -10.87
C ALA A 66 -7.73 19.56 -11.10
N ASP A 67 -8.29 19.31 -12.28
CA ASP A 67 -9.67 19.72 -12.66
C ASP A 67 -10.71 19.00 -11.79
N PHE A 68 -10.49 17.72 -11.49
CA PHE A 68 -11.37 16.92 -10.66
C PHE A 68 -11.47 17.46 -9.22
N PHE A 69 -10.33 17.71 -8.58
CA PHE A 69 -10.32 18.23 -7.20
C PHE A 69 -10.65 19.72 -7.11
N ALA A 70 -10.52 20.48 -8.21
CA ALA A 70 -11.05 21.84 -8.30
C ALA A 70 -12.59 21.85 -8.46
N GLY A 71 -13.23 20.69 -8.70
CA GLY A 71 -14.67 20.59 -8.94
C GLY A 71 -15.10 21.07 -10.31
N GLU A 72 -14.15 21.23 -11.25
CA GLU A 72 -14.45 21.62 -12.64
C GLU A 72 -15.07 20.46 -13.44
N ILE A 73 -14.75 19.23 -13.05
CA ILE A 73 -15.30 18.01 -13.64
C ILE A 73 -15.75 17.06 -12.55
N ASP A 74 -16.77 16.26 -12.83
CA ASP A 74 -17.21 15.18 -11.95
C ASP A 74 -16.42 13.88 -12.18
N CYS A 75 -16.72 12.84 -11.41
CA CYS A 75 -16.03 11.56 -11.51
C CYS A 75 -16.28 10.84 -12.85
N PHE A 76 -17.43 11.05 -13.48
CA PHE A 76 -17.74 10.43 -14.76
C PHE A 76 -16.99 11.11 -15.90
N GLU A 77 -16.88 12.45 -15.88
CA GLU A 77 -16.09 13.18 -16.86
C GLU A 77 -14.59 12.91 -16.67
N ALA A 78 -14.12 12.81 -15.43
CA ALA A 78 -12.75 12.39 -15.14
C ALA A 78 -12.45 10.99 -15.70
N ALA A 79 -13.36 10.04 -15.54
CA ALA A 79 -13.24 8.69 -16.09
C ALA A 79 -13.22 8.67 -17.62
N LYS A 80 -14.05 9.48 -18.29
CA LYS A 80 -14.03 9.62 -19.76
C LYS A 80 -12.68 10.13 -20.26
N ARG A 81 -12.17 11.19 -19.64
CA ARG A 81 -10.83 11.74 -19.98
C ARG A 81 -9.73 10.72 -19.72
N TRP A 82 -9.86 9.91 -18.67
CA TRP A 82 -8.89 8.86 -18.36
C TRP A 82 -8.91 7.74 -19.39
N LEU A 83 -10.10 7.32 -19.84
CA LEU A 83 -10.23 6.36 -20.95
C LEU A 83 -9.58 6.88 -22.24
N GLN A 84 -9.80 8.16 -22.58
CA GLN A 84 -9.16 8.78 -23.75
C GLN A 84 -7.64 8.83 -23.61
N LEU A 85 -7.12 9.22 -22.44
CA LEU A 85 -5.69 9.21 -22.17
C LEU A 85 -5.07 7.83 -22.29
N ALA A 86 -5.80 6.79 -21.89
CA ALA A 86 -5.38 5.39 -21.98
C ALA A 86 -5.24 4.88 -23.43
N GLU A 87 -5.89 5.53 -24.41
CA GLU A 87 -5.72 5.21 -25.84
C GLU A 87 -4.35 5.67 -26.36
N GLU A 88 -3.76 6.71 -25.75
CA GLU A 88 -2.52 7.33 -26.18
C GLU A 88 -1.31 6.93 -25.32
N ASP A 89 -1.54 6.49 -24.08
CA ASP A 89 -0.52 6.18 -23.08
C ASP A 89 -0.61 4.73 -22.61
N LEU A 90 0.38 3.93 -22.96
CA LEU A 90 0.42 2.49 -22.64
C LEU A 90 0.37 2.23 -21.12
N ALA A 91 1.03 3.03 -20.30
CA ALA A 91 1.03 2.85 -18.84
C ALA A 91 -0.35 3.15 -18.23
N GLU A 92 -1.05 4.15 -18.77
CA GLU A 92 -2.43 4.45 -18.36
C GLU A 92 -3.39 3.39 -18.91
N SER A 93 -3.16 2.86 -20.12
CA SER A 93 -3.92 1.75 -20.69
C SER A 93 -3.89 0.51 -19.80
N GLU A 94 -2.70 0.09 -19.34
CA GLU A 94 -2.56 -1.05 -18.42
C GLU A 94 -3.28 -0.81 -17.09
N ARG A 95 -3.18 0.40 -16.55
CA ARG A 95 -3.84 0.80 -15.30
C ARG A 95 -5.36 0.77 -15.44
N VAL A 96 -5.89 1.40 -16.48
CA VAL A 96 -7.31 1.43 -16.80
C VAL A 96 -7.85 0.02 -17.04
N HIS A 97 -7.13 -0.81 -17.80
CA HIS A 97 -7.52 -2.19 -18.05
C HIS A 97 -7.63 -3.01 -16.75
N SER A 98 -6.68 -2.85 -15.84
CA SER A 98 -6.72 -3.49 -14.51
C SER A 98 -7.93 -3.04 -13.68
N LEU A 99 -8.30 -1.75 -13.75
CA LEU A 99 -9.46 -1.20 -13.05
C LEU A 99 -10.79 -1.68 -13.67
N LEU A 100 -10.88 -1.72 -15.00
CA LEU A 100 -12.05 -2.25 -15.71
C LEU A 100 -12.29 -3.72 -15.43
N HIS A 101 -11.23 -4.53 -15.38
CA HIS A 101 -11.32 -5.93 -14.99
C HIS A 101 -11.88 -6.08 -13.56
N MET A 102 -11.45 -5.19 -12.64
CA MET A 102 -12.01 -5.15 -11.29
C MET A 102 -13.47 -4.70 -11.30
N GLY A 103 -13.85 -3.69 -12.11
CA GLY A 103 -15.22 -3.20 -12.25
C GLY A 103 -16.15 -4.28 -12.79
N ALA A 104 -15.74 -5.00 -13.82
CA ALA A 104 -16.51 -6.11 -14.38
C ALA A 104 -16.76 -7.22 -13.36
N SER A 105 -15.81 -7.48 -12.44
CA SER A 105 -16.03 -8.45 -11.36
C SER A 105 -17.10 -8.03 -10.36
N PHE A 106 -17.38 -6.72 -10.22
CA PHE A 106 -18.46 -6.26 -9.35
C PHE A 106 -19.84 -6.58 -9.94
N ASP A 107 -19.96 -6.59 -11.28
CA ASP A 107 -21.20 -6.97 -11.96
C ASP A 107 -21.52 -8.46 -11.78
N GLU A 108 -20.49 -9.31 -11.71
CA GLU A 108 -20.63 -10.75 -11.58
C GLU A 108 -20.78 -11.24 -10.13
N HIS A 109 -19.99 -10.66 -9.22
CA HIS A 109 -19.83 -11.18 -7.86
C HIS A 109 -20.24 -10.19 -6.76
N GLY A 110 -20.58 -8.96 -7.12
CA GLY A 110 -20.80 -7.87 -6.18
C GLY A 110 -19.50 -7.34 -5.59
N GLN A 111 -19.61 -6.32 -4.76
CA GLN A 111 -18.47 -5.75 -4.03
C GLN A 111 -18.12 -6.63 -2.82
N ILE A 112 -17.01 -7.36 -2.89
CA ILE A 112 -16.58 -8.30 -1.83
C ILE A 112 -16.12 -7.57 -0.56
N LYS A 113 -15.46 -6.41 -0.73
CA LYS A 113 -14.88 -5.64 0.38
C LYS A 113 -15.37 -4.20 0.30
N PRO A 114 -16.01 -3.64 1.34
CA PRO A 114 -16.46 -2.26 1.33
C PRO A 114 -15.30 -1.27 1.21
N VAL A 115 -15.54 -0.11 0.64
CA VAL A 115 -14.63 1.04 0.74
C VAL A 115 -14.70 1.61 2.16
N THR A 116 -13.71 2.39 2.60
CA THR A 116 -13.72 2.98 3.94
C THR A 116 -13.58 4.49 3.83
N GLY A 117 -14.36 5.22 4.61
CA GLY A 117 -14.31 6.68 4.60
C GLY A 117 -15.19 7.31 5.69
N TYR A 118 -15.37 8.60 5.60
CA TYR A 118 -16.16 9.39 6.53
C TYR A 118 -16.97 10.46 5.82
N TRP A 119 -18.08 10.88 6.42
CA TRP A 119 -18.86 12.00 5.91
C TRP A 119 -18.22 13.31 6.33
N ASP A 120 -17.88 14.12 5.35
CA ASP A 120 -17.56 15.52 5.57
C ASP A 120 -18.85 16.34 5.53
N LEU A 121 -19.18 16.97 6.65
CA LEU A 121 -20.43 17.73 6.81
C LEU A 121 -20.42 19.05 6.03
N GLU A 122 -19.22 19.59 5.77
CA GLU A 122 -19.06 20.86 5.06
C GLU A 122 -19.26 20.68 3.56
N SER A 123 -18.53 19.75 2.94
CA SER A 123 -18.67 19.45 1.50
C SER A 123 -19.88 18.56 1.19
N ARG A 124 -20.48 17.90 2.18
CA ARG A 124 -21.54 16.88 2.03
C ARG A 124 -21.13 15.68 1.18
N HIS A 125 -19.84 15.39 1.09
CA HIS A 125 -19.32 14.22 0.40
C HIS A 125 -18.86 13.16 1.38
N PHE A 126 -18.91 11.92 0.93
CA PHE A 126 -18.23 10.81 1.59
C PHE A 126 -16.77 10.81 1.16
N ILE A 127 -15.89 11.26 2.05
CA ILE A 127 -14.44 11.31 1.78
C ILE A 127 -13.86 9.92 1.92
N LEU A 128 -13.30 9.43 0.82
CA LEU A 128 -12.75 8.10 0.73
C LEU A 128 -11.38 8.01 1.37
N GLU A 129 -11.25 7.23 2.44
CA GLU A 129 -9.96 6.95 3.08
C GLU A 129 -9.23 5.79 2.39
N THR A 130 -9.92 4.67 2.16
CA THR A 130 -9.36 3.50 1.48
C THR A 130 -10.34 2.94 0.45
N GLY A 131 -9.80 2.29 -0.58
CA GLY A 131 -10.60 1.68 -1.63
C GLY A 131 -10.73 2.51 -2.91
N GLU A 132 -9.85 3.47 -3.16
CA GLU A 132 -9.86 4.32 -4.35
C GLU A 132 -9.87 3.50 -5.65
N ARG A 133 -9.14 2.37 -5.70
CA ARG A 133 -9.18 1.45 -6.86
C ARG A 133 -10.59 0.92 -7.12
N ARG A 134 -11.37 0.61 -6.07
CA ARG A 134 -12.76 0.13 -6.20
C ARG A 134 -13.68 1.23 -6.69
N PHE A 135 -13.48 2.45 -6.19
CA PHE A 135 -14.22 3.62 -6.64
C PHE A 135 -14.01 3.86 -8.15
N TRP A 136 -12.76 4.00 -8.59
CA TRP A 136 -12.47 4.23 -10.01
C TRP A 136 -12.85 3.04 -10.88
N ALA A 137 -12.73 1.81 -10.40
CA ALA A 137 -13.18 0.62 -11.11
C ALA A 137 -14.69 0.67 -11.41
N ALA A 138 -15.51 1.05 -10.43
CA ALA A 138 -16.95 1.17 -10.61
C ALA A 138 -17.31 2.33 -11.58
N VAL A 139 -16.65 3.48 -11.45
CA VAL A 139 -16.90 4.64 -12.31
C VAL A 139 -16.49 4.37 -13.76
N LEU A 140 -15.27 3.85 -13.97
CA LEU A 140 -14.76 3.50 -15.31
C LEU A 140 -15.65 2.46 -15.99
N GLN A 141 -16.06 1.42 -15.27
CA GLN A 141 -16.94 0.38 -15.78
C GLN A 141 -18.30 0.95 -16.21
N ALA A 142 -18.90 1.84 -15.41
CA ALA A 142 -20.16 2.48 -15.76
C ALA A 142 -20.05 3.36 -17.02
N VAL A 143 -18.97 4.12 -17.13
CA VAL A 143 -18.71 4.97 -18.31
C VAL A 143 -18.49 4.11 -19.55
N GLN A 144 -17.68 3.05 -19.45
CA GLN A 144 -17.38 2.19 -20.60
C GLN A 144 -18.59 1.38 -21.06
N SER A 145 -19.42 0.90 -20.12
CA SER A 145 -20.65 0.16 -20.47
C SER A 145 -21.80 1.05 -20.97
N GLY A 146 -21.67 2.38 -20.85
CA GLY A 146 -22.75 3.32 -21.16
C GLY A 146 -23.96 3.16 -20.24
N SER A 147 -23.74 2.68 -18.99
CA SER A 147 -24.83 2.50 -18.04
C SER A 147 -25.49 3.83 -17.70
N SER A 148 -26.84 3.84 -17.70
CA SER A 148 -27.62 4.97 -17.22
C SER A 148 -27.84 4.96 -15.71
N GLU A 149 -27.50 3.86 -15.03
CA GLU A 149 -27.60 3.73 -13.58
C GLU A 149 -26.29 4.14 -12.93
N GLU A 150 -26.39 5.01 -11.93
CA GLU A 150 -25.25 5.43 -11.14
C GLU A 150 -24.77 4.27 -10.26
N PRO A 151 -23.49 3.90 -10.29
CA PRO A 151 -22.95 2.87 -9.40
C PRO A 151 -23.07 3.26 -7.94
N VAL A 152 -23.34 2.26 -7.10
CA VAL A 152 -23.44 2.43 -5.64
C VAL A 152 -22.45 1.51 -4.97
N LEU A 153 -21.59 2.06 -4.12
CA LEU A 153 -20.58 1.31 -3.38
C LEU A 153 -21.00 1.05 -1.93
N GLU A 154 -20.70 -0.13 -1.44
CA GLU A 154 -20.73 -0.41 -0.01
C GLU A 154 -19.55 0.28 0.68
N ALA A 155 -19.85 1.08 1.69
CA ALA A 155 -18.89 1.92 2.38
C ALA A 155 -18.93 1.70 3.90
N LEU A 156 -17.77 1.50 4.50
CA LEU A 156 -17.59 1.44 5.93
C LEU A 156 -17.34 2.85 6.47
N VAL A 157 -18.26 3.34 7.30
CA VAL A 157 -18.13 4.66 7.90
C VAL A 157 -17.18 4.61 9.09
N VAL A 158 -16.17 5.49 9.10
CA VAL A 158 -15.26 5.69 10.22
C VAL A 158 -15.44 7.07 10.85
N GLU A 159 -15.24 7.17 12.17
CA GLU A 159 -15.41 8.44 12.89
C GLU A 159 -14.24 9.39 12.69
N LYS A 160 -13.04 8.83 12.56
CA LYS A 160 -11.80 9.58 12.35
C LYS A 160 -11.01 9.00 11.20
N PRO A 161 -10.56 9.84 10.25
CA PRO A 161 -9.59 9.41 9.24
C PRO A 161 -8.27 9.00 9.88
N SER A 162 -7.53 8.08 9.23
CA SER A 162 -6.22 7.62 9.69
C SER A 162 -5.30 7.30 8.52
N ARG A 163 -4.18 8.00 8.45
CA ARG A 163 -3.12 7.74 7.47
C ARG A 163 -2.50 6.36 7.66
N ALA A 164 -2.40 5.90 8.92
CA ALA A 164 -1.92 4.54 9.19
C ALA A 164 -2.81 3.49 8.56
N ARG A 165 -4.14 3.64 8.60
CA ARG A 165 -5.08 2.71 7.99
C ARG A 165 -4.97 2.70 6.46
N GLN A 166 -4.81 3.87 5.83
CA GLN A 166 -4.53 4.00 4.40
C GLN A 166 -3.24 3.25 4.02
N VAL A 167 -2.17 3.49 4.76
CA VAL A 167 -0.86 2.88 4.51
C VAL A 167 -0.89 1.37 4.71
N LEU A 168 -1.52 0.88 5.79
CA LEU A 168 -1.61 -0.56 6.10
C LEU A 168 -2.44 -1.32 5.07
N GLU A 169 -3.55 -0.75 4.58
CA GLU A 169 -4.33 -1.39 3.50
C GLU A 169 -3.51 -1.50 2.22
N ASN A 170 -2.75 -0.47 1.91
CA ASN A 170 -1.91 -0.44 0.73
C ASN A 170 -0.73 -1.43 0.76
N ILE A 171 -0.19 -1.77 1.94
CA ILE A 171 0.92 -2.74 2.07
C ILE A 171 0.53 -4.12 1.55
N THR A 172 -0.73 -4.51 1.72
CA THR A 172 -1.23 -5.84 1.32
C THR A 172 -1.57 -5.94 -0.17
N ALA A 173 -1.65 -4.83 -0.89
CA ALA A 173 -2.03 -4.80 -2.30
C ALA A 173 -0.81 -4.96 -3.21
N GLU A 174 -0.24 -3.86 -3.66
CA GLU A 174 0.90 -3.82 -4.57
C GLU A 174 2.09 -3.10 -3.91
N PRO A 175 3.34 -3.58 -4.09
CA PRO A 175 4.51 -2.87 -3.58
C PRO A 175 4.55 -1.42 -4.10
N PRO A 176 4.69 -0.40 -3.23
CA PRO A 176 4.74 0.98 -3.66
C PRO A 176 6.02 1.29 -4.43
N SER A 177 5.98 2.29 -5.31
CA SER A 177 7.19 2.91 -5.82
C SER A 177 7.97 3.60 -4.68
N ALA A 178 9.21 4.02 -4.95
CA ALA A 178 9.99 4.76 -3.96
C ALA A 178 9.36 6.12 -3.61
N VAL A 179 8.72 6.79 -4.57
CA VAL A 179 8.01 8.05 -4.35
C VAL A 179 6.74 7.85 -3.53
N MET A 180 5.92 6.83 -3.87
CA MET A 180 4.75 6.49 -3.08
C MET A 180 5.12 6.12 -1.63
N ARG A 181 6.18 5.35 -1.44
CA ARG A 181 6.69 5.03 -0.09
C ARG A 181 7.15 6.26 0.67
N ALA A 182 7.79 7.22 0.01
CA ALA A 182 8.18 8.49 0.61
C ALA A 182 6.96 9.31 1.06
N ARG A 183 5.89 9.35 0.26
CA ARG A 183 4.62 9.98 0.61
C ARG A 183 3.92 9.28 1.77
N GLU A 184 3.90 7.96 1.82
CA GLU A 184 3.35 7.20 2.96
C GLU A 184 4.06 7.55 4.27
N ILE A 185 5.39 7.60 4.25
CA ILE A 185 6.19 8.00 5.40
C ILE A 185 5.87 9.44 5.82
N ALA A 186 5.80 10.36 4.85
CA ALA A 186 5.46 11.76 5.10
C ALA A 186 4.06 11.90 5.70
N ALA A 187 3.07 11.19 5.15
CA ALA A 187 1.69 11.20 5.65
C ALA A 187 1.60 10.78 7.13
N LEU A 188 2.29 9.69 7.51
CA LEU A 188 2.35 9.22 8.90
C LEU A 188 3.02 10.24 9.83
N ILE A 189 4.09 10.88 9.38
CA ILE A 189 4.79 11.91 10.16
C ILE A 189 3.91 13.13 10.37
N LEU A 190 3.29 13.64 9.30
CA LEU A 190 2.45 14.83 9.35
C LEU A 190 1.22 14.59 10.23
N GLU A 191 0.57 13.43 10.13
CA GLU A 191 -0.53 13.02 11.00
C GLU A 191 -0.11 13.03 12.48
N GLN A 192 1.01 12.40 12.81
CA GLN A 192 1.51 12.32 14.20
C GLN A 192 1.94 13.68 14.77
N MET A 193 2.29 14.62 13.90
CA MET A 193 2.64 15.98 14.29
C MET A 193 1.42 16.93 14.30
N GLY A 194 0.23 16.44 13.96
CA GLY A 194 -0.98 17.24 13.87
C GLY A 194 -0.95 18.27 12.74
N LEU A 195 -0.17 18.04 11.69
CA LEU A 195 -0.02 18.94 10.54
C LEU A 195 -0.98 18.50 9.42
N SER A 196 -2.05 19.24 9.26
CA SER A 196 -3.01 19.07 8.16
C SER A 196 -2.58 19.86 6.93
N PRO A 197 -3.10 19.51 5.72
CA PRO A 197 -2.92 20.34 4.53
C PRO A 197 -3.46 21.76 4.74
N GLU A 198 -2.82 22.75 4.14
CA GLU A 198 -3.30 24.12 4.13
C GLU A 198 -4.29 24.33 2.96
N PRO A 199 -5.22 25.30 3.06
CA PRO A 199 -6.15 25.59 1.98
C PRO A 199 -5.40 25.92 0.66
N GLY A 200 -5.67 25.15 -0.40
CA GLY A 200 -5.03 25.33 -1.70
C GLY A 200 -3.60 24.78 -1.80
N GLU A 201 -3.09 24.10 -0.76
CA GLU A 201 -1.81 23.42 -0.82
C GLU A 201 -1.91 22.17 -1.72
N ASP A 202 -0.99 22.01 -2.67
CA ASP A 202 -0.91 20.79 -3.46
C ASP A 202 -0.29 19.63 -2.66
N ASP A 203 -0.47 18.40 -3.15
CA ASP A 203 -0.03 17.22 -2.43
C ASP A 203 1.49 17.07 -2.36
N PHE A 204 2.26 17.57 -3.34
CA PHE A 204 3.73 17.58 -3.27
C PHE A 204 4.23 18.56 -2.21
N ALA A 205 3.68 19.77 -2.18
CA ALA A 205 4.02 20.76 -1.17
C ALA A 205 3.71 20.22 0.24
N TYR A 206 2.52 19.66 0.43
CA TYR A 206 2.11 19.07 1.71
C TYR A 206 3.09 17.98 2.18
N TYR A 207 3.40 17.00 1.35
CA TYR A 207 4.32 15.93 1.75
C TYR A 207 5.76 16.40 1.92
N ARG A 208 6.20 17.39 1.15
CA ARG A 208 7.54 17.99 1.26
C ARG A 208 7.78 18.63 2.62
N ARG A 209 6.72 19.10 3.31
CA ARG A 209 6.82 19.62 4.68
C ARG A 209 7.45 18.60 5.64
N ALA A 210 7.14 17.31 5.52
CA ALA A 210 7.75 16.29 6.34
C ALA A 210 9.28 16.17 6.12
N ALA A 211 9.74 16.34 4.87
CA ALA A 211 11.16 16.30 4.53
C ALA A 211 11.92 17.53 5.06
N GLN A 212 11.24 18.65 5.22
CA GLN A 212 11.81 19.91 5.72
C GLN A 212 11.94 19.97 7.24
N ILE A 213 11.34 19.03 7.98
CA ILE A 213 11.43 18.98 9.45
C ILE A 213 12.87 18.63 9.84
N LYS A 214 13.59 19.60 10.42
CA LYS A 214 15.01 19.44 10.80
C LYS A 214 15.23 18.33 11.81
N ARG A 215 14.32 18.17 12.78
CA ARG A 215 14.43 17.18 13.85
C ARG A 215 13.07 16.53 14.12
N LEU A 216 12.93 15.29 13.69
CA LEU A 216 11.76 14.47 14.00
C LEU A 216 11.82 13.98 15.45
N PRO A 217 10.74 14.13 16.23
CA PRO A 217 10.61 13.55 17.56
C PRO A 217 10.81 12.02 17.51
N SER A 218 11.39 11.47 18.58
CA SER A 218 11.70 10.03 18.61
C SER A 218 10.46 9.14 18.63
N GLU A 219 9.38 9.62 19.22
CA GLU A 219 8.06 8.96 19.24
C GLU A 219 7.45 8.87 17.83
N VAL A 220 7.53 9.95 17.05
CA VAL A 220 7.06 9.98 15.64
C VAL A 220 7.84 8.97 14.80
N VAL A 221 9.18 8.94 14.95
CA VAL A 221 10.01 7.98 14.22
C VAL A 221 9.66 6.54 14.63
N ARG A 222 9.49 6.26 15.93
CA ARG A 222 9.09 4.93 16.42
C ARG A 222 7.73 4.51 15.88
N TYR A 223 6.78 5.44 15.82
CA TYR A 223 5.47 5.17 15.23
C TYR A 223 5.59 4.76 13.75
N VAL A 224 6.30 5.54 12.92
CA VAL A 224 6.53 5.18 11.51
C VAL A 224 7.22 3.83 11.38
N GLN A 225 8.20 3.54 12.25
CA GLN A 225 8.90 2.26 12.27
C GLN A 225 7.96 1.10 12.63
N SER A 226 7.03 1.29 13.57
CA SER A 226 6.06 0.25 13.94
C SER A 226 5.05 -0.04 12.84
N VAL A 227 4.63 0.98 12.06
CA VAL A 227 3.68 0.81 10.96
C VAL A 227 4.34 0.18 9.72
N LEU A 228 5.56 0.59 9.39
CA LEU A 228 6.21 0.22 8.12
C LEU A 228 7.33 -0.83 8.26
N GLY A 229 7.71 -1.20 9.48
CA GLY A 229 8.77 -2.18 9.73
C GLY A 229 10.17 -1.76 9.31
N MET A 230 10.42 -0.46 9.07
CA MET A 230 11.69 0.02 8.52
C MET A 230 12.55 0.76 9.53
N SER A 231 13.88 0.80 9.29
CA SER A 231 14.81 1.49 10.18
C SER A 231 14.72 3.03 10.05
N ARG A 232 15.13 3.77 11.12
CA ARG A 232 15.19 5.24 11.11
C ARG A 232 16.01 5.80 9.93
N ARG A 233 17.05 5.08 9.51
CA ARG A 233 17.90 5.47 8.39
C ARG A 233 17.11 5.46 7.08
N TYR A 234 16.32 4.42 6.83
CA TYR A 234 15.47 4.32 5.63
C TYR A 234 14.36 5.37 5.63
N VAL A 235 13.70 5.63 6.76
CA VAL A 235 12.74 6.73 6.88
C VAL A 235 13.36 8.04 6.37
N ARG A 236 14.60 8.34 6.77
CA ARG A 236 15.30 9.56 6.32
C ARG A 236 15.59 9.53 4.81
N TYR A 237 16.03 8.40 4.26
CA TYR A 237 16.33 8.30 2.84
C TYR A 237 15.10 8.50 1.97
N TYR A 238 13.97 7.91 2.34
CA TYR A 238 12.72 8.11 1.62
C TYR A 238 12.24 9.57 1.69
N LEU A 239 12.29 10.20 2.86
CA LEU A 239 11.91 11.60 2.99
C LEU A 239 12.73 12.54 2.08
N GLN A 240 14.03 12.25 1.91
CA GLN A 240 14.87 13.04 1.03
C GLN A 240 14.42 13.00 -0.43
N ILE A 241 13.77 11.93 -0.88
CA ILE A 241 13.24 11.81 -2.23
C ILE A 241 12.24 12.95 -2.52
N LEU A 242 11.43 13.35 -1.55
CA LEU A 242 10.44 14.43 -1.68
C LEU A 242 11.04 15.83 -1.89
N LEU A 243 12.37 15.96 -1.79
CA LEU A 243 13.07 17.22 -2.11
C LEU A 243 13.29 17.41 -3.60
N LEU A 244 13.10 16.37 -4.42
CA LEU A 244 13.13 16.51 -5.88
C LEU A 244 11.98 17.40 -6.36
N PRO A 245 12.16 18.13 -7.47
CA PRO A 245 11.10 18.84 -8.18
C PRO A 245 9.92 17.90 -8.54
N ASP A 246 8.73 18.48 -8.65
CA ASP A 246 7.49 17.70 -8.81
C ASP A 246 7.46 16.92 -10.12
N ASP A 247 7.92 17.51 -11.21
CA ASP A 247 8.07 16.89 -12.53
C ASP A 247 9.01 15.66 -12.47
N LEU A 248 10.10 15.78 -11.73
CA LEU A 248 11.06 14.68 -11.54
C LEU A 248 10.49 13.59 -10.60
N LEU A 249 9.68 13.97 -9.62
CA LEU A 249 8.96 13.00 -8.78
C LEU A 249 7.93 12.22 -9.59
N LEU A 250 7.15 12.89 -10.45
CA LEU A 250 6.19 12.22 -11.34
C LEU A 250 6.89 11.26 -12.30
N LEU A 251 8.02 11.67 -12.88
CA LEU A 251 8.80 10.84 -13.78
C LEU A 251 9.39 9.62 -13.04
N ALA A 252 9.95 9.84 -11.86
CA ALA A 252 10.51 8.78 -11.02
C ALA A 252 9.45 7.76 -10.57
N ASP A 253 8.24 8.23 -10.26
CA ASP A 253 7.10 7.39 -9.89
C ASP A 253 6.61 6.56 -11.08
N ARG A 254 6.39 7.20 -12.22
CA ARG A 254 5.94 6.57 -13.46
C ARG A 254 6.85 5.40 -13.88
N TYR A 255 8.16 5.60 -13.84
CA TYR A 255 9.15 4.58 -14.21
C TYR A 255 9.62 3.74 -13.01
N ARG A 256 8.96 3.85 -11.86
CA ARG A 256 9.22 3.08 -10.63
C ARG A 256 10.70 3.05 -10.27
N LEU A 257 11.41 4.18 -10.39
CA LEU A 257 12.82 4.28 -10.07
C LEU A 257 13.06 3.86 -8.62
N SER A 258 14.11 3.06 -8.38
CA SER A 258 14.38 2.53 -7.04
C SER A 258 14.90 3.61 -6.08
N GLU A 259 14.65 3.43 -4.77
CA GLU A 259 15.18 4.33 -3.71
C GLU A 259 16.69 4.53 -3.83
N GLY A 260 17.44 3.44 -4.06
CA GLY A 260 18.89 3.51 -4.23
C GLY A 260 19.35 4.34 -5.43
N ALA A 261 18.57 4.33 -6.54
CA ALA A 261 18.84 5.16 -7.71
C ALA A 261 18.57 6.64 -7.40
N LEU A 262 17.41 6.95 -6.83
CA LEU A 262 17.02 8.31 -6.45
C LEU A 262 17.96 8.91 -5.40
N ARG A 263 18.40 8.12 -4.44
CA ARG A 263 19.39 8.54 -3.45
C ARG A 263 20.74 8.91 -4.07
N ARG A 264 21.17 8.23 -5.15
CA ARG A 264 22.38 8.63 -5.90
C ARG A 264 22.18 9.94 -6.65
N VAL A 265 21.01 10.14 -7.23
CA VAL A 265 20.65 11.44 -7.87
C VAL A 265 20.73 12.59 -6.88
N LEU A 266 20.18 12.41 -5.67
CA LEU A 266 20.20 13.42 -4.61
C LEU A 266 21.61 13.76 -4.07
N GLN A 267 22.64 12.98 -4.40
CA GLN A 267 24.04 13.29 -4.10
C GLN A 267 24.69 14.22 -5.13
N LEU A 268 24.04 14.41 -6.27
CA LEU A 268 24.48 15.33 -7.33
C LEU A 268 24.02 16.77 -7.01
N SER A 269 24.54 17.75 -7.75
CA SER A 269 24.01 19.12 -7.66
C SER A 269 22.59 19.18 -8.23
N PRO A 270 21.72 20.09 -7.74
CA PRO A 270 20.35 20.22 -8.22
C PRO A 270 20.22 20.40 -9.75
N GLU A 271 21.16 21.05 -10.39
CA GLU A 271 21.19 21.28 -11.84
C GLU A 271 21.38 19.97 -12.62
N GLN A 272 21.95 18.93 -11.98
CA GLN A 272 22.21 17.63 -12.60
C GLN A 272 21.07 16.63 -12.41
N TRP A 273 20.11 16.91 -11.52
CA TRP A 273 19.04 15.95 -11.18
C TRP A 273 18.19 15.56 -12.38
N ALA A 274 17.79 16.54 -13.19
CA ALA A 274 16.95 16.29 -14.37
C ALA A 274 17.65 15.36 -15.38
N ALA A 275 18.90 15.64 -15.71
CA ALA A 275 19.68 14.80 -16.63
C ALA A 275 19.89 13.37 -16.08
N ALA A 276 20.20 13.25 -14.77
CA ALA A 276 20.42 11.96 -14.14
C ALA A 276 19.14 11.10 -14.07
N ILE A 277 17.99 11.71 -13.83
CA ILE A 277 16.69 10.99 -13.84
C ILE A 277 16.34 10.58 -15.27
N GLN A 278 16.53 11.43 -16.27
CA GLN A 278 16.30 11.06 -17.67
C GLN A 278 17.18 9.89 -18.13
N GLU A 279 18.45 9.87 -17.73
CA GLU A 279 19.33 8.73 -17.99
C GLU A 279 18.82 7.42 -17.36
N LEU A 280 18.35 7.47 -16.10
CA LEU A 280 17.76 6.34 -15.41
C LEU A 280 16.50 5.84 -16.09
N VAL A 281 15.65 6.74 -16.57
CA VAL A 281 14.42 6.41 -17.30
C VAL A 281 14.76 5.72 -18.62
N LEU A 282 15.69 6.25 -19.39
CA LEU A 282 16.13 5.63 -20.64
C LEU A 282 16.72 4.22 -20.40
N ALA A 283 17.52 4.06 -19.35
CA ALA A 283 18.07 2.77 -18.97
C ALA A 283 16.98 1.75 -18.57
N THR A 284 15.94 2.22 -17.87
CA THR A 284 14.81 1.36 -17.45
C THR A 284 13.94 0.96 -18.64
N SER A 285 13.64 1.89 -19.56
CA SER A 285 12.87 1.64 -20.77
C SER A 285 13.59 0.69 -21.74
N ALA A 286 14.91 0.78 -21.84
CA ALA A 286 15.70 -0.12 -22.68
C ALA A 286 15.72 -1.56 -22.16
N VAL A 287 15.63 -1.75 -20.83
CA VAL A 287 15.54 -3.09 -20.20
C VAL A 287 14.12 -3.68 -20.34
N GLY A 288 13.08 -2.85 -20.23
CA GLY A 288 11.68 -3.27 -20.39
C GLY A 288 11.34 -3.76 -21.79
N ASN A 289 12.00 -3.26 -22.81
CA ASN A 289 11.83 -3.72 -24.20
C ASN A 289 12.54 -5.06 -24.50
N ALA A 290 13.39 -5.55 -23.59
CA ALA A 290 14.18 -6.78 -23.79
C ALA A 290 13.65 -8.01 -23.03
N GLU A 291 12.78 -7.81 -22.02
CA GLU A 291 12.23 -8.90 -21.23
C GLU A 291 10.77 -8.57 -20.84
N GLY A 292 9.84 -9.45 -21.19
CA GLY A 292 8.46 -9.38 -20.71
C GLY A 292 8.43 -9.28 -19.17
N PHE A 293 7.78 -8.25 -18.68
CA PHE A 293 7.79 -7.79 -17.31
C PHE A 293 7.38 -8.87 -16.29
N SER A 294 8.32 -9.30 -15.47
CA SER A 294 8.05 -9.93 -14.17
C SER A 294 8.62 -9.04 -13.08
N PRO A 295 7.83 -8.58 -12.11
CA PRO A 295 8.32 -7.69 -11.05
C PRO A 295 9.26 -8.45 -10.12
N GLN A 296 10.54 -8.19 -10.23
CA GLN A 296 11.51 -8.63 -9.23
C GLN A 296 11.60 -7.61 -8.10
N THR A 297 11.06 -7.97 -6.96
CA THR A 297 11.36 -7.38 -5.66
C THR A 297 12.86 -7.48 -5.39
N SER A 298 13.58 -6.38 -5.51
CA SER A 298 14.95 -6.29 -5.03
C SER A 298 14.97 -5.80 -3.58
N GLU A 299 14.95 -6.76 -2.63
CA GLU A 299 15.35 -6.50 -1.25
C GLU A 299 16.88 -6.40 -1.15
N ASN A 300 17.31 -5.28 -0.61
CA ASN A 300 18.49 -5.03 0.22
C ASN A 300 19.82 -5.74 -0.07
N GLY A 301 20.79 -4.95 -0.47
CA GLY A 301 22.20 -5.28 -0.38
C GLY A 301 23.01 -4.05 0.02
N GLU A 302 23.46 -4.02 1.27
CA GLU A 302 24.54 -3.13 1.71
C GLU A 302 25.81 -3.48 0.94
N ALA A 303 26.45 -2.49 0.28
CA ALA A 303 27.79 -2.63 -0.25
C ALA A 303 28.58 -1.37 0.05
N GLU A 304 29.65 -1.54 0.85
CA GLU A 304 30.76 -0.60 0.95
C GLU A 304 31.49 -0.45 -0.39
N PRO A 305 32.18 0.68 -0.63
CA PRO A 305 32.78 0.97 -1.92
C PRO A 305 34.13 0.29 -2.09
N GLU A 306 34.17 -0.86 -2.75
CA GLU A 306 35.42 -1.40 -3.27
C GLU A 306 35.43 -1.50 -4.80
N ARG A 307 36.64 -1.28 -5.38
CA ARG A 307 36.97 -1.14 -6.79
C ARG A 307 36.51 -2.32 -7.64
N ARG A 308 35.83 -2.04 -8.75
CA ARG A 308 35.30 -3.03 -9.69
C ARG A 308 36.38 -3.70 -10.55
N PRO A 309 36.39 -5.02 -10.64
CA PRO A 309 36.81 -5.76 -11.84
C PRO A 309 35.61 -6.13 -12.73
N PRO A 310 35.81 -6.60 -13.99
CA PRO A 310 34.82 -6.60 -15.04
C PRO A 310 33.69 -7.63 -14.85
N ARG A 311 32.50 -7.30 -15.39
CA ARG A 311 31.26 -8.07 -15.32
C ARG A 311 31.44 -9.52 -15.78
N VAL A 312 31.34 -10.44 -14.82
CA VAL A 312 31.06 -11.86 -15.08
C VAL A 312 29.55 -12.08 -15.05
N ARG A 313 29.02 -12.85 -16.00
CA ARG A 313 27.61 -13.25 -16.11
C ARG A 313 27.08 -13.70 -14.76
N ARG A 314 25.92 -13.13 -14.32
CA ARG A 314 25.18 -13.59 -13.14
C ARG A 314 24.80 -15.05 -13.33
N THR A 315 25.52 -15.94 -12.70
CA THR A 315 25.07 -17.28 -12.39
C THR A 315 23.87 -17.17 -11.44
N GLN A 316 22.81 -17.90 -11.74
CA GLN A 316 21.66 -18.05 -10.84
C GLN A 316 22.22 -18.43 -9.43
N LEU A 317 21.94 -17.59 -8.44
CA LEU A 317 22.27 -17.89 -7.05
C LEU A 317 21.56 -19.19 -6.67
N ASP A 318 22.34 -20.16 -6.16
CA ASP A 318 21.80 -21.40 -5.62
C ASP A 318 20.66 -21.09 -4.66
N PRO A 319 19.46 -21.69 -4.85
CA PRO A 319 18.32 -21.49 -3.95
C PRO A 319 18.66 -21.65 -2.48
N ARG A 320 19.66 -22.48 -2.15
CA ARG A 320 20.17 -22.74 -0.80
C ARG A 320 20.81 -21.50 -0.18
N VAL A 321 21.55 -20.71 -0.96
CA VAL A 321 22.16 -19.44 -0.52
C VAL A 321 21.08 -18.39 -0.23
N SER A 322 20.00 -18.37 -1.04
CA SER A 322 18.84 -17.51 -0.81
C SER A 322 18.12 -17.85 0.50
N ILE A 323 17.93 -19.14 0.80
CA ILE A 323 17.33 -19.62 2.05
C ILE A 323 18.20 -19.25 3.24
N ALA A 324 19.52 -19.48 3.18
CA ALA A 324 20.45 -19.13 4.25
C ALA A 324 20.43 -17.63 4.57
N ARG A 325 20.36 -16.76 3.55
CA ARG A 325 20.23 -15.30 3.75
C ARG A 325 18.91 -14.92 4.42
N ARG A 326 17.80 -15.57 4.08
CA ARG A 326 16.47 -15.32 4.69
C ARG A 326 16.41 -15.78 6.15
N LEU A 327 17.12 -16.86 6.51
CA LEU A 327 17.19 -17.36 7.88
C LEU A 327 18.08 -16.53 8.80
N ARG A 328 18.98 -15.68 8.27
CA ARG A 328 19.92 -14.88 9.08
C ARG A 328 19.23 -13.99 10.12
N THR A 329 18.14 -13.32 9.77
CA THR A 329 17.43 -12.42 10.69
C THR A 329 16.61 -13.16 11.74
N PRO A 330 15.79 -14.17 11.39
CA PRO A 330 15.11 -15.00 12.39
C PRO A 330 16.06 -15.67 13.38
N VAL A 331 17.16 -16.25 12.89
CA VAL A 331 18.16 -16.89 13.75
C VAL A 331 18.79 -15.87 14.73
N ARG A 332 19.14 -14.66 14.28
CA ARG A 332 19.62 -13.60 15.17
C ARG A 332 18.60 -13.19 16.23
N THR A 333 17.31 -13.27 15.91
CA THR A 333 16.24 -12.99 16.88
C THR A 333 16.14 -14.12 17.90
N LEU A 334 16.23 -15.38 17.46
CA LEU A 334 16.23 -16.56 18.34
C LEU A 334 17.42 -16.58 19.29
N LEU A 335 18.60 -16.15 18.84
CA LEU A 335 19.81 -16.04 19.68
C LEU A 335 19.73 -15.00 20.82
N ARG A 336 18.67 -14.21 20.87
CA ARG A 336 18.40 -13.22 21.94
C ARG A 336 17.33 -13.68 22.93
N LEU A 337 16.79 -14.89 22.73
CA LEU A 337 15.80 -15.47 23.64
C LEU A 337 16.54 -16.07 24.83
N ASP A 338 16.04 -15.79 26.03
CA ASP A 338 16.45 -16.48 27.24
C ASP A 338 15.90 -17.90 27.22
N GLU A 339 16.62 -18.86 27.81
CA GLU A 339 16.24 -20.28 27.81
C GLU A 339 14.83 -20.52 28.38
N GLU A 340 14.41 -19.67 29.32
CA GLU A 340 13.08 -19.75 29.95
C GLU A 340 11.93 -19.37 28.98
N ASP A 341 12.21 -18.59 27.94
CA ASP A 341 11.20 -18.13 26.95
C ASP A 341 11.08 -19.08 25.75
N VAL A 342 12.06 -19.95 25.52
CA VAL A 342 12.07 -20.90 24.40
C VAL A 342 10.80 -21.76 24.33
N PRO A 343 10.28 -22.36 25.44
CA PRO A 343 9.08 -23.16 25.38
C PRO A 343 7.83 -22.37 24.99
N ARG A 344 7.71 -21.10 25.42
CA ARG A 344 6.58 -20.21 25.08
C ARG A 344 6.60 -19.85 23.60
N VAL A 345 7.78 -19.47 23.09
CA VAL A 345 7.95 -19.14 21.66
C VAL A 345 7.70 -20.37 20.80
N ALA A 346 8.18 -21.53 21.18
CA ALA A 346 7.92 -22.78 20.48
C ALA A 346 6.43 -23.13 20.43
N HIS A 347 5.69 -22.88 21.53
CA HIS A 347 4.25 -23.11 21.57
C HIS A 347 3.47 -22.18 20.60
N HIS A 348 3.81 -20.90 20.59
CA HIS A 348 3.22 -19.93 19.66
C HIS A 348 3.56 -20.25 18.19
N PHE A 349 4.82 -20.61 17.93
CA PHE A 349 5.26 -21.00 16.59
C PHE A 349 4.53 -22.27 16.09
N ALA A 350 4.34 -23.26 16.96
CA ALA A 350 3.56 -24.45 16.63
C ALA A 350 2.09 -24.13 16.32
N ALA A 351 1.48 -23.18 17.06
CA ALA A 351 0.11 -22.76 16.82
C ALA A 351 -0.04 -22.05 15.45
N GLU A 352 0.95 -21.25 15.04
CA GLU A 352 0.96 -20.59 13.72
C GLU A 352 1.16 -21.57 12.55
N LEU A 353 1.89 -22.68 12.74
CA LEU A 353 2.07 -23.71 11.73
C LEU A 353 0.80 -24.56 11.50
N GLY A 354 -0.14 -24.54 12.40
CA GLY A 354 -1.51 -25.03 12.29
C GLY A 354 -1.67 -26.53 12.55
N ASP A 355 -1.05 -27.41 11.78
CA ASP A 355 -1.24 -28.86 11.90
C ASP A 355 -0.01 -29.59 12.49
N ALA A 356 -0.26 -30.71 13.16
CA ALA A 356 0.77 -31.48 13.86
C ALA A 356 1.81 -32.12 12.92
N GLU A 357 1.49 -32.32 11.65
CA GLU A 357 2.43 -32.87 10.66
C GLU A 357 3.43 -31.81 10.21
N THR A 358 2.95 -30.60 9.92
CA THR A 358 3.77 -29.44 9.59
C THR A 358 4.69 -29.07 10.74
N VAL A 359 4.18 -29.06 11.97
CA VAL A 359 4.99 -28.83 13.18
C VAL A 359 6.12 -29.87 13.32
N ARG A 360 5.80 -31.15 13.16
CA ARG A 360 6.83 -32.22 13.23
C ARG A 360 7.88 -32.10 12.14
N ARG A 361 7.47 -31.75 10.92
CA ARG A 361 8.38 -31.54 9.77
C ARG A 361 9.29 -30.34 10.00
N ALA A 362 8.75 -29.23 10.48
CA ALA A 362 9.51 -28.04 10.82
C ALA A 362 10.54 -28.33 11.93
N ALA A 363 10.12 -28.98 13.01
CA ALA A 363 11.00 -29.36 14.12
C ALA A 363 12.15 -30.26 13.64
N LYS A 364 11.86 -31.26 12.80
CA LYS A 364 12.89 -32.16 12.24
C LYS A 364 13.89 -31.39 11.36
N THR A 365 13.43 -30.44 10.55
CA THR A 365 14.29 -29.63 9.69
C THR A 365 15.17 -28.68 10.50
N LEU A 366 14.62 -28.03 11.52
CA LEU A 366 15.38 -27.14 12.41
C LEU A 366 16.43 -27.91 13.24
N ALA A 367 16.09 -29.09 13.74
CA ALA A 367 17.03 -29.95 14.45
C ALA A 367 18.18 -30.44 13.55
N ALA A 368 17.88 -30.75 12.29
CA ALA A 368 18.93 -31.11 11.33
C ALA A 368 19.85 -29.92 11.04
N LEU A 369 19.29 -28.72 10.83
CA LEU A 369 20.06 -27.50 10.61
C LEU A 369 20.96 -27.17 11.82
N ALA A 370 20.44 -27.32 13.03
CA ALA A 370 21.20 -27.07 14.26
C ALA A 370 22.43 -28.00 14.36
N ARG A 371 22.26 -29.29 14.10
CA ARG A 371 23.41 -30.25 14.11
C ARG A 371 24.50 -29.87 13.12
N TYR A 372 24.11 -29.50 11.87
CA TYR A 372 25.11 -29.08 10.88
C TYR A 372 25.83 -27.77 11.28
N LEU A 373 25.15 -26.86 11.99
CA LEU A 373 25.82 -25.66 12.51
C LEU A 373 26.75 -25.96 13.65
N GLU A 374 26.43 -26.93 14.51
CA GLU A 374 27.36 -27.44 15.57
C GLU A 374 28.60 -28.06 14.94
N ASP A 375 28.43 -28.99 13.97
CA ASP A 375 29.55 -29.61 13.24
C ASP A 375 30.48 -28.57 12.61
N LEU A 376 29.91 -27.51 11.97
CA LEU A 376 30.70 -26.42 11.37
C LEU A 376 31.40 -25.53 12.42
N SER A 377 30.85 -25.42 13.64
CA SER A 377 31.48 -24.65 14.71
C SER A 377 32.68 -25.37 15.32
N ASP A 378 32.67 -26.71 15.28
CA ASP A 378 33.75 -27.53 15.78
C ASP A 378 34.93 -27.66 14.79
N GLU A 379 34.69 -27.34 13.51
CA GLU A 379 35.70 -27.31 12.45
C GLU A 379 36.38 -25.93 12.29
N ALA A 380 35.82 -24.85 12.91
CA ALA A 380 36.30 -23.46 12.80
C ALA A 380 37.19 -23.03 13.99
#